data_f6ab260833e83b050119a245a3dca283
#
_entry.id   f6ab260833e83b050119a245a3dca283
#
_cell.length_a   1.000
_cell.length_b   1.000
_cell.length_c   1.000
_cell.angle_alpha   90.00
_cell.angle_beta   90.00
_cell.angle_gamma   90.00
#
_symmetry.space_group_name_H-M   'P 1'
#
loop_
_entity.id
_entity.type
_entity.pdbx_description
1 polymer ?
#
loop_
_entity_poly.entity_id
_entity_poly.type
_entity_poly.pdbx_seq_one_letter_code
_entity_poly.pdbx_strand_id
1 'polypeptide(L)'
;KKQFFMNLNLTGTESIQTSPGRLWDAVIDPAVLQRSIPGCISMDETGPGEYAITLELKVAAVGGNFNGSIKLSEMDPPNGCFINVSGSGTLGSGTGTARVTIMENEDSSAEIAYEAIGEVGGLVAGVGQRVLLGVAKHLVRQFFSTLKKEFDEN
;
A
#
# COMPACT_ATOMS: atom_id res chain seq x y z
N LYS A 1 -31.36 6.97 -2.21
CA LYS A 1 -30.26 7.16 -3.17
C LYS A 1 -29.17 6.15 -2.98
N LYS A 2 -28.82 5.49 -4.03
CA LYS A 2 -27.79 4.46 -3.97
C LYS A 2 -26.41 5.06 -4.16
N GLN A 3 -25.49 4.61 -3.33
CA GLN A 3 -24.08 4.83 -3.60
C GLN A 3 -23.50 3.56 -4.21
N PHE A 4 -22.61 3.77 -5.14
CA PHE A 4 -21.99 2.68 -5.86
C PHE A 4 -20.63 2.38 -5.25
N PHE A 5 -20.49 1.19 -4.70
CA PHE A 5 -19.26 0.73 -4.08
C PHE A 5 -18.78 -0.53 -4.76
N MET A 6 -17.48 -0.70 -4.79
CA MET A 6 -16.87 -1.86 -5.39
C MET A 6 -15.81 -2.41 -4.44
N ASN A 7 -15.86 -3.71 -4.21
CA ASN A 7 -14.89 -4.39 -3.34
C ASN A 7 -13.76 -4.96 -4.18
N LEU A 8 -12.55 -4.82 -3.68
CA LEU A 8 -11.36 -5.36 -4.31
C LEU A 8 -10.61 -6.20 -3.28
N ASN A 9 -10.16 -7.38 -3.71
CA ASN A 9 -9.35 -8.26 -2.88
C ASN A 9 -8.03 -8.53 -3.61
N LEU A 10 -6.94 -8.47 -2.87
CA LEU A 10 -5.62 -8.64 -3.44
C LEU A 10 -4.73 -9.38 -2.46
N THR A 11 -4.08 -10.45 -2.92
CA THR A 11 -3.12 -11.19 -2.10
C THR A 11 -1.86 -11.41 -2.89
N GLY A 12 -0.76 -11.59 -2.18
CA GLY A 12 0.49 -11.91 -2.85
C GLY A 12 1.63 -12.08 -1.88
N THR A 13 2.76 -12.45 -2.44
CA THR A 13 4.01 -12.60 -1.69
C THR A 13 5.15 -12.02 -2.51
N GLU A 14 6.18 -11.54 -1.82
CA GLU A 14 7.40 -11.03 -2.45
C GLU A 14 8.59 -11.49 -1.62
N SER A 15 9.63 -11.97 -2.30
CA SER A 15 10.89 -12.29 -1.65
C SER A 15 11.81 -11.08 -1.77
N ILE A 16 12.41 -10.70 -0.64
CA ILE A 16 13.25 -9.51 -0.60
C ILE A 16 14.59 -9.88 0.01
N GLN A 17 15.67 -9.46 -0.66
CA GLN A 17 17.02 -9.88 -0.31
C GLN A 17 17.55 -9.05 0.85
N THR A 18 16.98 -9.31 2.03
CA THR A 18 17.40 -8.70 3.29
C THR A 18 16.86 -9.58 4.42
N SER A 19 17.24 -9.25 5.66
CA SER A 19 16.72 -9.98 6.81
C SER A 19 15.31 -9.51 7.15
N PRO A 20 14.50 -10.34 7.83
CA PRO A 20 13.18 -9.91 8.27
C PRO A 20 13.19 -8.65 9.11
N GLY A 21 14.17 -8.49 10.00
CA GLY A 21 14.27 -7.30 10.83
C GLY A 21 14.52 -6.02 10.03
N ARG A 22 15.40 -6.09 9.04
CA ARG A 22 15.65 -4.93 8.20
C ARG A 22 14.45 -4.61 7.31
N LEU A 23 13.77 -5.65 6.82
CA LEU A 23 12.56 -5.43 6.05
C LEU A 23 11.48 -4.77 6.91
N TRP A 24 11.31 -5.25 8.13
CA TRP A 24 10.35 -4.65 9.06
C TRP A 24 10.63 -3.17 9.26
N ASP A 25 11.89 -2.82 9.54
CA ASP A 25 12.26 -1.42 9.77
C ASP A 25 11.93 -0.55 8.58
N ALA A 26 12.09 -1.07 7.36
CA ALA A 26 11.77 -0.33 6.15
C ALA A 26 10.27 -0.15 5.98
N VAL A 27 9.49 -1.20 6.25
CA VAL A 27 8.05 -1.17 6.02
C VAL A 27 7.34 -0.19 6.95
N ILE A 28 7.89 0.05 8.13
CA ILE A 28 7.29 0.99 9.08
C ILE A 28 7.94 2.38 9.05
N ASP A 29 8.94 2.59 8.20
CA ASP A 29 9.64 3.86 8.08
C ASP A 29 8.89 4.77 7.13
N PRO A 30 8.35 5.92 7.61
CA PRO A 30 7.58 6.81 6.73
C PRO A 30 8.36 7.33 5.54
N ALA A 31 9.67 7.54 5.67
CA ALA A 31 10.46 8.01 4.54
C ALA A 31 10.53 6.94 3.44
N VAL A 32 10.71 5.67 3.84
CA VAL A 32 10.72 4.56 2.88
C VAL A 32 9.33 4.39 2.26
N LEU A 33 8.29 4.46 3.07
CA LEU A 33 6.93 4.32 2.57
C LEU A 33 6.59 5.42 1.57
N GLN A 34 6.98 6.67 1.88
CA GLN A 34 6.71 7.76 0.95
C GLN A 34 7.37 7.53 -0.40
N ARG A 35 8.63 7.08 -0.39
CA ARG A 35 9.34 6.81 -1.64
C ARG A 35 8.74 5.64 -2.41
N SER A 36 8.20 4.67 -1.70
CA SER A 36 7.75 3.42 -2.31
C SER A 36 6.30 3.46 -2.77
N ILE A 37 5.46 4.27 -2.13
CA ILE A 37 4.06 4.40 -2.53
C ILE A 37 4.00 5.24 -3.81
N PRO A 38 3.49 4.66 -4.92
CA PRO A 38 3.47 5.40 -6.19
C PRO A 38 2.69 6.69 -6.08
N GLY A 39 3.31 7.77 -6.53
CA GLY A 39 2.66 9.08 -6.55
C GLY A 39 2.54 9.77 -5.21
N CYS A 40 3.15 9.25 -4.16
CA CYS A 40 3.04 9.87 -2.85
C CYS A 40 3.92 11.10 -2.78
N ILE A 41 3.28 12.27 -2.67
CA ILE A 41 3.96 13.56 -2.64
C ILE A 41 4.36 13.92 -1.22
N SER A 42 3.50 13.61 -0.25
CA SER A 42 3.77 13.95 1.13
C SER A 42 3.22 12.88 2.06
N MET A 43 3.85 12.77 3.23
CA MET A 43 3.45 11.82 4.26
C MET A 43 3.81 12.43 5.59
N ASP A 44 2.81 12.99 6.28
CA ASP A 44 3.01 13.75 7.50
C ASP A 44 2.42 13.01 8.68
N GLU A 45 3.21 12.86 9.73
CA GLU A 45 2.76 12.15 10.92
C GLU A 45 1.70 12.96 11.65
N THR A 46 0.55 12.34 11.94
CA THR A 46 -0.54 12.97 12.67
C THR A 46 -0.74 12.37 14.05
N GLY A 47 -0.08 11.25 14.32
CA GLY A 47 -0.13 10.57 15.60
C GLY A 47 0.73 9.33 15.50
N PRO A 48 0.90 8.57 16.60
CA PRO A 48 1.73 7.37 16.55
C PRO A 48 1.21 6.38 15.52
N GLY A 49 2.04 6.07 14.52
CA GLY A 49 1.67 5.16 13.45
C GLY A 49 0.60 5.67 12.50
N GLU A 50 0.29 6.97 12.54
CA GLU A 50 -0.75 7.56 11.72
C GLU A 50 -0.17 8.70 10.89
N TYR A 51 -0.53 8.71 9.60
CA TYR A 51 0.05 9.66 8.65
C TYR A 51 -1.03 10.19 7.72
N ALA A 52 -0.96 11.50 7.44
CA ALA A 52 -1.74 12.10 6.37
C ALA A 52 -0.91 12.05 5.10
N ILE A 53 -1.53 11.65 4.00
CA ILE A 53 -0.81 11.50 2.73
C ILE A 53 -1.49 12.29 1.63
N THR A 54 -0.68 12.69 0.65
CA THR A 54 -1.15 13.29 -0.58
C THR A 54 -0.59 12.47 -1.73
N LEU A 55 -1.46 12.06 -2.64
CA LEU A 55 -1.06 11.27 -3.80
C LEU A 55 -1.39 12.04 -5.07
N GLU A 56 -0.50 11.92 -6.04
CA GLU A 56 -0.77 12.35 -7.40
C GLU A 56 -0.56 11.13 -8.29
N LEU A 57 -1.67 10.52 -8.71
CA LEU A 57 -1.59 9.32 -9.55
C LEU A 57 -1.67 9.68 -11.01
N LYS A 58 -0.82 9.02 -11.80
CA LYS A 58 -0.78 9.21 -13.25
C LYS A 58 -0.98 7.87 -13.93
N VAL A 59 -2.07 7.22 -13.59
CA VAL A 59 -2.42 5.91 -14.11
C VAL A 59 -3.65 6.07 -14.99
N ALA A 60 -3.67 5.37 -16.11
CA ALA A 60 -4.59 5.62 -17.21
C ALA A 60 -6.06 5.73 -16.81
N ALA A 61 -6.55 4.90 -15.90
CA ALA A 61 -7.97 4.89 -15.55
C ALA A 61 -8.26 5.64 -14.26
N VAL A 62 -7.23 5.97 -13.47
CA VAL A 62 -7.42 6.49 -12.11
C VAL A 62 -6.39 7.59 -11.85
N GLY A 63 -6.34 8.58 -12.72
CA GLY A 63 -5.41 9.69 -12.52
C GLY A 63 -6.01 10.75 -11.63
N GLY A 64 -5.15 11.57 -11.03
CA GLY A 64 -5.60 12.72 -10.27
C GLY A 64 -4.97 12.81 -8.90
N ASN A 65 -5.43 13.80 -8.15
CA ASN A 65 -4.93 14.09 -6.82
C ASN A 65 -5.85 13.51 -5.76
N PHE A 66 -5.25 12.89 -4.76
CA PHE A 66 -6.00 12.26 -3.66
C PHE A 66 -5.36 12.65 -2.35
N ASN A 67 -6.21 12.87 -1.34
CA ASN A 67 -5.77 13.06 0.04
C ASN A 67 -6.27 11.91 0.85
N GLY A 68 -5.46 11.45 1.80
CA GLY A 68 -5.85 10.31 2.59
C GLY A 68 -5.03 10.15 3.83
N SER A 69 -5.13 8.96 4.40
CA SER A 69 -4.41 8.62 5.61
C SER A 69 -3.94 7.18 5.56
N ILE A 70 -2.87 6.92 6.31
CA ILE A 70 -2.35 5.58 6.55
C ILE A 70 -2.24 5.41 8.05
N LYS A 71 -2.71 4.26 8.54
CA LYS A 71 -2.58 3.93 9.95
C LYS A 71 -2.02 2.52 10.08
N LEU A 72 -0.89 2.41 10.78
CA LEU A 72 -0.30 1.11 11.11
C LEU A 72 -0.86 0.67 12.45
N SER A 73 -1.31 -0.57 12.52
CA SER A 73 -1.92 -1.10 13.76
C SER A 73 -1.54 -2.55 13.92
N GLU A 74 -1.86 -3.11 15.09
CA GLU A 74 -1.58 -4.50 15.42
C GLU A 74 -0.12 -4.83 15.17
N MET A 75 0.77 -3.97 15.64
CA MET A 75 2.20 -4.09 15.39
C MET A 75 2.79 -5.26 16.15
N ASP A 76 3.43 -6.17 15.44
CA ASP A 76 4.09 -7.35 16.00
C ASP A 76 5.48 -7.48 15.38
N PRO A 77 6.44 -6.65 15.82
CA PRO A 77 7.77 -6.66 15.22
C PRO A 77 8.51 -7.98 15.46
N PRO A 78 9.23 -8.50 14.49
CA PRO A 78 9.30 -8.07 13.11
C PRO A 78 8.37 -8.88 12.20
N ASN A 79 7.29 -9.42 12.76
CA ASN A 79 6.48 -10.45 12.11
C ASN A 79 5.35 -9.90 11.26
N GLY A 80 4.80 -8.75 11.62
CA GLY A 80 3.72 -8.23 10.81
C GLY A 80 2.92 -7.11 11.46
N CYS A 81 1.94 -6.62 10.72
CA CYS A 81 1.06 -5.56 11.18
C CYS A 81 -0.15 -5.47 10.25
N PHE A 82 -1.07 -4.59 10.59
CA PHE A 82 -2.13 -4.18 9.68
C PHE A 82 -1.85 -2.77 9.18
N ILE A 83 -2.13 -2.54 7.92
CA ILE A 83 -2.00 -1.22 7.30
C ILE A 83 -3.39 -0.83 6.84
N ASN A 84 -3.91 0.26 7.39
CA ASN A 84 -5.22 0.78 7.04
C ASN A 84 -5.03 2.05 6.23
N VAL A 85 -5.69 2.13 5.07
CA VAL A 85 -5.57 3.30 4.21
C VAL A 85 -6.94 3.84 3.89
N SER A 86 -7.02 5.14 3.70
CA SER A 86 -8.21 5.77 3.17
C SER A 86 -7.78 6.93 2.28
N GLY A 87 -8.63 7.27 1.33
CA GLY A 87 -8.32 8.39 0.46
C GLY A 87 -9.54 8.87 -0.27
N SER A 88 -9.51 10.14 -0.67
CA SER A 88 -10.59 10.73 -1.44
C SER A 88 -10.03 11.79 -2.37
N GLY A 89 -10.72 11.99 -3.48
CA GLY A 89 -10.37 12.98 -4.48
C GLY A 89 -11.57 13.24 -5.38
N THR A 90 -11.33 13.98 -6.46
CA THR A 90 -12.43 14.34 -7.36
C THR A 90 -13.07 13.14 -8.04
N LEU A 91 -12.31 12.04 -8.21
CA LEU A 91 -12.83 10.86 -8.90
C LEU A 91 -13.51 9.87 -7.97
N GLY A 92 -13.45 10.08 -6.66
CA GLY A 92 -14.07 9.17 -5.73
C GLY A 92 -13.26 8.97 -4.48
N SER A 93 -13.57 7.91 -3.76
CA SER A 93 -12.92 7.61 -2.50
C SER A 93 -12.68 6.12 -2.37
N GLY A 94 -11.79 5.76 -1.44
CA GLY A 94 -11.50 4.38 -1.19
C GLY A 94 -10.96 4.17 0.20
N THR A 95 -11.17 2.96 0.70
CA THR A 95 -10.57 2.50 1.94
C THR A 95 -9.98 1.13 1.70
N GLY A 96 -8.99 0.76 2.50
CA GLY A 96 -8.40 -0.55 2.39
C GLY A 96 -7.71 -0.95 3.67
N THR A 97 -7.65 -2.25 3.88
CA THR A 97 -6.92 -2.82 5.00
C THR A 97 -6.07 -3.96 4.47
N ALA A 98 -4.79 -3.93 4.79
CA ALA A 98 -3.87 -4.99 4.40
C ALA A 98 -3.29 -5.62 5.65
N ARG A 99 -3.33 -6.94 5.70
CA ARG A 99 -2.59 -7.70 6.71
C ARG A 99 -1.25 -8.07 6.11
N VAL A 100 -0.18 -7.70 6.78
CA VAL A 100 1.18 -7.91 6.30
C VAL A 100 1.89 -8.87 7.24
N THR A 101 2.51 -9.91 6.67
CA THR A 101 3.26 -10.90 7.43
C THR A 101 4.65 -11.03 6.83
N ILE A 102 5.67 -11.04 7.70
CA ILE A 102 7.06 -11.18 7.27
C ILE A 102 7.61 -12.46 7.84
N MET A 103 8.24 -13.27 6.99
CA MET A 103 8.82 -14.54 7.38
C MET A 103 10.23 -14.64 6.84
N GLU A 104 11.01 -15.55 7.43
CA GLU A 104 12.38 -15.82 6.96
C GLU A 104 12.38 -16.99 6.02
N ASN A 105 13.00 -16.83 4.86
CA ASN A 105 13.22 -17.94 3.92
C ASN A 105 14.40 -18.79 4.35
N GLU A 106 14.53 -19.97 3.72
CA GLU A 106 15.62 -20.88 4.05
C GLU A 106 16.99 -20.28 3.80
N ASP A 107 17.10 -19.36 2.83
CA ASP A 107 18.37 -18.70 2.52
C ASP A 107 18.60 -17.44 3.37
N SER A 108 17.80 -17.26 4.42
CA SER A 108 17.87 -16.13 5.35
C SER A 108 17.37 -14.81 4.78
N SER A 109 16.88 -14.78 3.55
CA SER A 109 16.20 -13.62 3.03
C SER A 109 14.79 -13.55 3.62
N ALA A 110 14.09 -12.45 3.38
CA ALA A 110 12.75 -12.25 3.92
C ALA A 110 11.69 -12.49 2.85
N GLU A 111 10.56 -12.98 3.30
CA GLU A 111 9.36 -13.05 2.47
C GLU A 111 8.29 -12.22 3.11
N ILE A 112 7.66 -11.33 2.32
CA ILE A 112 6.52 -10.57 2.79
C ILE A 112 5.27 -11.06 2.08
N ALA A 113 4.25 -11.38 2.88
CA ALA A 113 2.95 -11.81 2.37
C ALA A 113 1.92 -10.76 2.75
N TYR A 114 0.95 -10.53 1.87
CA TYR A 114 -0.09 -9.56 2.16
C TYR A 114 -1.44 -10.07 1.71
N GLU A 115 -2.46 -9.68 2.47
CA GLU A 115 -3.87 -9.89 2.14
C GLU A 115 -4.54 -8.55 2.30
N ALA A 116 -5.07 -8.02 1.22
CA ALA A 116 -5.67 -6.69 1.22
C ALA A 116 -7.11 -6.75 0.77
N ILE A 117 -7.95 -6.00 1.46
CA ILE A 117 -9.36 -5.82 1.12
C ILE A 117 -9.58 -4.33 0.96
N GLY A 118 -10.18 -3.94 -0.16
CA GLY A 118 -10.45 -2.54 -0.42
C GLY A 118 -11.88 -2.31 -0.86
N GLU A 119 -12.34 -1.09 -0.62
CA GLU A 119 -13.66 -0.66 -1.07
C GLU A 119 -13.51 0.69 -1.73
N VAL A 120 -14.07 0.81 -2.93
CA VAL A 120 -13.93 2.01 -3.75
C VAL A 120 -15.33 2.52 -4.10
N GLY A 121 -15.53 3.83 -3.98
CA GLY A 121 -16.81 4.45 -4.31
C GLY A 121 -16.63 5.71 -5.13
N GLY A 122 -17.74 6.19 -5.69
CA GLY A 122 -17.75 7.41 -6.50
C GLY A 122 -17.52 7.10 -7.98
N LEU A 123 -17.12 8.13 -8.72
CA LEU A 123 -16.94 8.01 -10.16
C LEU A 123 -15.95 6.92 -10.55
N VAL A 124 -14.90 6.77 -9.76
CA VAL A 124 -13.85 5.80 -10.07
C VAL A 124 -14.39 4.37 -10.07
N ALA A 125 -15.43 4.08 -9.27
CA ALA A 125 -16.00 2.75 -9.25
C ALA A 125 -16.67 2.39 -10.59
N GLY A 126 -17.02 3.40 -11.37
CA GLY A 126 -17.66 3.18 -12.67
C GLY A 126 -16.75 2.59 -13.74
N VAL A 127 -15.42 2.60 -13.54
CA VAL A 127 -14.53 1.99 -14.54
C VAL A 127 -14.56 0.47 -14.50
N GLY A 128 -15.11 -0.11 -13.44
CA GLY A 128 -15.29 -1.55 -13.35
C GLY A 128 -14.24 -2.27 -12.54
N GLN A 129 -14.65 -3.41 -12.00
CA GLN A 129 -13.80 -4.15 -11.08
C GLN A 129 -12.53 -4.69 -11.74
N ARG A 130 -12.64 -5.18 -12.97
CA ARG A 130 -11.48 -5.72 -13.66
C ARG A 130 -10.41 -4.67 -13.87
N VAL A 131 -10.81 -3.46 -14.29
CA VAL A 131 -9.87 -2.37 -14.53
C VAL A 131 -9.25 -1.93 -13.21
N LEU A 132 -10.07 -1.75 -12.18
CA LEU A 132 -9.54 -1.30 -10.89
C LEU A 132 -8.60 -2.33 -10.27
N LEU A 133 -8.92 -3.61 -10.41
CA LEU A 133 -8.03 -4.65 -9.89
C LEU A 133 -6.70 -4.63 -10.63
N GLY A 134 -6.71 -4.39 -11.94
CA GLY A 134 -5.49 -4.25 -12.71
C GLY A 134 -4.64 -3.07 -12.27
N VAL A 135 -5.29 -1.93 -11.99
CA VAL A 135 -4.61 -0.75 -11.47
C VAL A 135 -3.99 -1.06 -10.10
N ALA A 136 -4.76 -1.69 -9.22
CA ALA A 136 -4.25 -2.03 -7.88
C ALA A 136 -3.04 -2.94 -7.97
N LYS A 137 -3.09 -3.96 -8.81
CA LYS A 137 -1.94 -4.85 -8.98
C LYS A 137 -0.72 -4.13 -9.52
N HIS A 138 -0.93 -3.20 -10.44
CA HIS A 138 0.16 -2.41 -10.99
C HIS A 138 0.81 -1.55 -9.92
N LEU A 139 0.01 -0.88 -9.09
CA LEU A 139 0.53 -0.04 -8.04
C LEU A 139 1.28 -0.84 -6.98
N VAL A 140 0.77 -2.03 -6.64
CA VAL A 140 1.46 -2.90 -5.69
C VAL A 140 2.81 -3.36 -6.25
N ARG A 141 2.85 -3.71 -7.54
CA ARG A 141 4.12 -4.09 -8.17
C ARG A 141 5.13 -2.95 -8.13
N GLN A 142 4.67 -1.73 -8.39
CA GLN A 142 5.57 -0.57 -8.32
C GLN A 142 6.06 -0.34 -6.90
N PHE A 143 5.18 -0.50 -5.92
CA PHE A 143 5.56 -0.36 -4.53
C PHE A 143 6.70 -1.31 -4.19
N PHE A 144 6.54 -2.60 -4.49
CA PHE A 144 7.57 -3.58 -4.15
C PHE A 144 8.83 -3.42 -4.98
N SER A 145 8.70 -3.00 -6.23
CA SER A 145 9.88 -2.73 -7.06
C SER A 145 10.74 -1.64 -6.43
N THR A 146 10.11 -0.57 -5.94
CA THR A 146 10.85 0.51 -5.29
C THR A 146 11.37 0.08 -3.92
N LEU A 147 10.55 -0.63 -3.14
CA LEU A 147 10.97 -1.10 -1.83
C LEU A 147 12.21 -1.99 -1.93
N LYS A 148 12.27 -2.86 -2.92
CA LYS A 148 13.42 -3.74 -3.10
C LYS A 148 14.71 -2.96 -3.31
N LYS A 149 14.63 -1.78 -3.92
CA LYS A 149 15.83 -0.97 -4.16
C LYS A 149 16.44 -0.46 -2.87
N GLU A 150 15.69 -0.42 -1.76
CA GLU A 150 16.25 -0.01 -0.48
C GLU A 150 17.32 -0.99 0.00
N PHE A 151 17.29 -2.22 -0.52
CA PHE A 151 18.20 -3.28 -0.08
C PHE A 151 19.22 -3.67 -1.13
N ASP A 152 19.24 -2.98 -2.26
CA ASP A 152 20.25 -3.24 -3.27
C ASP A 152 21.59 -2.72 -2.77
N GLU A 153 22.60 -3.59 -2.85
CA GLU A 153 23.96 -3.23 -2.46
C GLU A 153 24.75 -2.88 -3.71
N ASN A 154 25.51 -1.82 -3.62
CA ASN A 154 26.33 -1.38 -4.73
C ASN A 154 27.78 -1.72 -4.52
#